data_e5e939dc4527443bfd1878407ada7cba
#
_entry.id   e5e939dc4527443bfd1878407ada7cba
#
_cell.length_a   1.000
_cell.length_b   1.000
_cell.length_c   1.000
_cell.angle_alpha   90.00
_cell.angle_beta   90.00
_cell.angle_gamma   90.00
#
_symmetry.space_group_name_H-M   'P 1'
#
loop_
_entity.id
_entity.type
_entity.pdbx_description
1 polymer ?
#
loop_
_entity_poly.entity_id
_entity_poly.type
_entity_poly.pdbx_seq_one_letter_code
_entity_poly.pdbx_strand_id
1 'polypeptide(L)'
;YTVCFTLGFSYANALVFVLLDGIVFILLTVTGLRKIVFEAIPPAVKKAIPAGIGLFIAFLGLQDAKLVIPDSSTGVTLASFNLFGGAKWADVMPLIVAVISLLLIAVFSQKKIKGGILYGILGGTVLYYLLGFTVKDFYAGFSETLSLNPFKPFASFAKETFGKVFTEGFDFSAYLAGENHSVGGLIMLFITTALAFCMVDMFDTMGTLY
;
A
#
# COMPACT_ATOMS: atom_id res chain seq x y z
N TYR A 1 -0.54 -8.27 -0.54
CA TYR A 1 -1.71 -8.76 -1.26
C TYR A 1 -1.38 -10.01 -2.07
N THR A 2 -0.46 -9.94 -3.04
CA THR A 2 -0.12 -11.03 -3.97
C THR A 2 0.24 -12.33 -3.25
N VAL A 3 1.11 -12.29 -2.24
CA VAL A 3 1.57 -13.49 -1.53
C VAL A 3 0.43 -14.18 -0.78
N CYS A 4 -0.41 -13.42 -0.08
CA CYS A 4 -1.50 -14.01 0.71
C CYS A 4 -2.73 -14.36 -0.13
N PHE A 5 -3.19 -13.46 -1.02
CA PHE A 5 -4.46 -13.64 -1.72
C PHE A 5 -4.33 -14.35 -3.07
N THR A 6 -3.23 -14.13 -3.78
CA THR A 6 -3.05 -14.77 -5.10
C THR A 6 -2.31 -16.10 -4.99
N LEU A 7 -1.30 -16.18 -4.13
CA LEU A 7 -0.47 -17.38 -3.96
C LEU A 7 -0.94 -18.28 -2.79
N GLY A 8 -1.90 -17.83 -1.98
CA GLY A 8 -2.51 -18.65 -0.92
C GLY A 8 -1.64 -18.87 0.33
N PHE A 9 -0.58 -18.06 0.53
CA PHE A 9 0.26 -18.15 1.72
C PHE A 9 -0.38 -17.51 2.95
N SER A 10 0.01 -17.96 4.14
CA SER A 10 -0.35 -17.31 5.39
C SER A 10 0.30 -15.93 5.51
N TYR A 11 -0.26 -15.08 6.37
CA TYR A 11 0.34 -13.78 6.68
C TYR A 11 1.76 -13.90 7.23
N ALA A 12 2.01 -14.92 8.07
CA ALA A 12 3.33 -15.19 8.63
C ALA A 12 4.36 -15.57 7.55
N ASN A 13 3.96 -16.40 6.57
CA ASN A 13 4.81 -16.72 5.42
C ASN A 13 5.11 -15.48 4.57
N ALA A 14 4.11 -14.60 4.35
CA ALA A 14 4.32 -13.36 3.62
C ALA A 14 5.38 -12.45 4.28
N LEU A 15 5.43 -12.42 5.61
CA LEU A 15 6.46 -11.68 6.35
C LEU A 15 7.88 -12.24 6.10
N VAL A 16 8.02 -13.56 5.89
CA VAL A 16 9.32 -14.17 5.52
C VAL A 16 9.76 -13.71 4.13
N PHE A 17 8.83 -13.59 3.17
CA PHE A 17 9.18 -13.05 1.86
C PHE A 17 9.71 -11.60 1.96
N VAL A 18 9.08 -10.76 2.77
CA VAL A 18 9.53 -9.37 3.01
C VAL A 18 10.90 -9.35 3.71
N LEU A 19 11.11 -10.23 4.69
CA LEU A 19 12.40 -10.34 5.39
C LEU A 19 13.52 -10.77 4.43
N LEU A 20 13.26 -11.76 3.58
CA LEU A 20 14.20 -12.21 2.56
C LEU A 20 14.53 -11.10 1.56
N ASP A 21 13.52 -10.38 1.09
CA ASP A 21 13.69 -9.25 0.19
C ASP A 21 14.56 -8.17 0.82
N GLY A 22 14.33 -7.81 2.08
CA GLY A 22 15.17 -6.88 2.81
C GLY A 22 16.63 -7.33 2.93
N ILE A 23 16.89 -8.63 3.17
CA ILE A 23 18.25 -9.19 3.20
C ILE A 23 18.91 -9.10 1.82
N VAL A 24 18.21 -9.50 0.76
CA VAL A 24 18.71 -9.42 -0.62
C VAL A 24 19.02 -7.97 -0.98
N PHE A 25 18.14 -7.03 -0.62
CA PHE A 25 18.33 -5.60 -0.87
C PHE A 25 19.56 -5.03 -0.15
N ILE A 26 19.81 -5.44 1.11
CA ILE A 26 21.02 -5.07 1.85
C ILE A 26 22.27 -5.62 1.14
N LEU A 27 22.25 -6.90 0.74
CA LEU A 27 23.36 -7.52 0.02
C LEU A 27 23.67 -6.80 -1.31
N LEU A 28 22.64 -6.46 -2.09
CA LEU A 28 22.79 -5.70 -3.34
C LEU A 28 23.34 -4.29 -3.10
N THR A 29 22.98 -3.68 -1.98
CA THR A 29 23.47 -2.35 -1.61
C THR A 29 24.93 -2.39 -1.20
N VAL A 30 25.32 -3.36 -0.34
CA VAL A 30 26.70 -3.53 0.15
C VAL A 30 27.65 -3.95 -0.98
N THR A 31 27.22 -4.82 -1.89
CA THR A 31 28.02 -5.25 -3.06
C THR A 31 28.16 -4.18 -4.13
N GLY A 32 27.40 -3.10 -4.07
CA GLY A 32 27.37 -2.05 -5.07
C GLY A 32 26.69 -2.43 -6.40
N LEU A 33 26.13 -3.63 -6.51
CA LEU A 33 25.39 -4.10 -7.69
C LEU A 33 24.25 -3.15 -8.05
N ARG A 34 23.58 -2.58 -7.05
CA ARG A 34 22.54 -1.58 -7.23
C ARG A 34 23.01 -0.38 -8.07
N LYS A 35 24.23 0.09 -7.85
CA LYS A 35 24.82 1.20 -8.61
C LYS A 35 25.03 0.81 -10.06
N ILE A 36 25.55 -0.39 -10.29
CA ILE A 36 25.81 -0.92 -11.66
C ILE A 36 24.50 -1.03 -12.44
N VAL A 37 23.46 -1.60 -11.84
CA VAL A 37 22.13 -1.70 -12.47
C VAL A 37 21.57 -0.32 -12.76
N PHE A 38 21.68 0.61 -11.82
CA PHE A 38 21.23 1.99 -12.02
C PHE A 38 21.97 2.68 -13.18
N GLU A 39 23.29 2.54 -13.26
CA GLU A 39 24.08 3.14 -14.33
C GLU A 39 23.76 2.56 -15.71
N ALA A 40 23.39 1.28 -15.77
CA ALA A 40 23.01 0.60 -17.00
C ALA A 40 21.67 1.08 -17.60
N ILE A 41 20.79 1.70 -16.79
CA ILE A 41 19.49 2.19 -17.26
C ILE A 41 19.67 3.46 -18.11
N PRO A 42 19.05 3.52 -19.30
CA PRO A 42 19.10 4.74 -20.13
C PRO A 42 18.54 5.98 -19.43
N PRO A 43 19.11 7.19 -19.67
CA PRO A 43 18.67 8.41 -19.01
C PRO A 43 17.19 8.77 -19.22
N ALA A 44 16.63 8.42 -20.37
CA ALA A 44 15.22 8.63 -20.66
C ALA A 44 14.30 7.81 -19.71
N VAL A 45 14.68 6.53 -19.47
CA VAL A 45 13.93 5.64 -18.56
C VAL A 45 14.06 6.14 -17.12
N LYS A 46 15.27 6.56 -16.69
CA LYS A 46 15.47 7.14 -15.34
C LYS A 46 14.54 8.31 -15.05
N LYS A 47 14.30 9.17 -16.04
CA LYS A 47 13.36 10.30 -15.91
C LYS A 47 11.90 9.88 -15.92
N ALA A 48 11.55 8.77 -16.57
CA ALA A 48 10.19 8.27 -16.65
C ALA A 48 9.75 7.51 -15.37
N ILE A 49 10.70 6.87 -14.66
CA ILE A 49 10.42 6.06 -13.47
C ILE A 49 9.68 6.87 -12.38
N PRO A 50 10.15 8.08 -11.94
CA PRO A 50 9.43 8.85 -10.92
C PRO A 50 8.02 9.25 -11.35
N ALA A 51 7.83 9.57 -12.63
CA ALA A 51 6.51 9.88 -13.17
C ALA A 51 5.57 8.66 -13.13
N GLY A 52 6.08 7.49 -13.51
CA GLY A 52 5.32 6.24 -13.44
C GLY A 52 4.93 5.86 -12.01
N ILE A 53 5.86 5.97 -11.06
CA ILE A 53 5.61 5.72 -9.63
C ILE A 53 4.58 6.72 -9.10
N GLY A 54 4.71 8.00 -9.43
CA GLY A 54 3.76 9.02 -9.02
C GLY A 54 2.33 8.76 -9.54
N LEU A 55 2.19 8.36 -10.79
CA LEU A 55 0.90 7.96 -11.38
C LEU A 55 0.33 6.71 -10.72
N PHE A 56 1.17 5.72 -10.40
CA PHE A 56 0.76 4.51 -9.71
C PHE A 56 0.23 4.81 -8.30
N ILE A 57 0.97 5.62 -7.53
CA ILE A 57 0.53 6.05 -6.19
C ILE A 57 -0.77 6.87 -6.26
N ALA A 58 -0.89 7.76 -7.25
CA ALA A 58 -2.11 8.52 -7.48
C ALA A 58 -3.30 7.58 -7.78
N PHE A 59 -3.09 6.57 -8.62
CA PHE A 59 -4.12 5.57 -8.93
C PHE A 59 -4.56 4.78 -7.69
N LEU A 60 -3.61 4.32 -6.88
CA LEU A 60 -3.91 3.66 -5.60
C LEU A 60 -4.71 4.58 -4.67
N GLY A 61 -4.31 5.85 -4.54
CA GLY A 61 -5.04 6.84 -3.75
C GLY A 61 -6.48 7.06 -4.23
N LEU A 62 -6.71 7.04 -5.55
CA LEU A 62 -8.06 7.13 -6.12
C LEU A 62 -8.90 5.88 -5.85
N GLN A 63 -8.27 4.69 -5.81
CA GLN A 63 -8.94 3.45 -5.43
C GLN A 63 -9.28 3.41 -3.94
N ASP A 64 -8.35 3.82 -3.07
CA ASP A 64 -8.57 3.88 -1.62
C ASP A 64 -9.65 4.90 -1.26
N ALA A 65 -9.69 6.03 -1.98
CA ALA A 65 -10.77 7.01 -1.88
C ALA A 65 -12.09 6.51 -2.46
N LYS A 66 -12.14 5.29 -3.05
CA LYS A 66 -13.29 4.72 -3.77
C LYS A 66 -13.79 5.58 -4.93
N LEU A 67 -12.94 6.46 -5.47
CA LEU A 67 -13.26 7.23 -6.67
C LEU A 67 -13.16 6.33 -7.91
N VAL A 68 -12.18 5.45 -7.94
CA VAL A 68 -11.99 4.41 -8.94
C VAL A 68 -12.37 3.06 -8.32
N ILE A 69 -13.35 2.40 -8.85
CA ILE A 69 -13.86 1.12 -8.37
C ILE A 69 -13.62 0.03 -9.43
N PRO A 70 -13.43 -1.24 -9.01
CA PRO A 70 -13.27 -2.34 -9.96
C PRO A 70 -14.56 -2.56 -10.75
N ASP A 71 -14.41 -2.85 -12.04
CA ASP A 71 -15.49 -3.16 -12.98
C ASP A 71 -15.10 -4.37 -13.82
N SER A 72 -16.05 -5.28 -14.03
CA SER A 72 -15.78 -6.55 -14.73
C SER A 72 -15.58 -6.39 -16.24
N SER A 73 -16.06 -5.31 -16.85
CA SER A 73 -16.00 -5.08 -18.30
C SER A 73 -14.79 -4.24 -18.70
N THR A 74 -14.47 -3.21 -17.92
CA THR A 74 -13.41 -2.24 -18.22
C THR A 74 -12.20 -2.34 -17.29
N GLY A 75 -12.24 -3.26 -16.31
CA GLY A 75 -11.26 -3.39 -15.25
C GLY A 75 -11.47 -2.38 -14.14
N VAL A 76 -11.73 -1.11 -14.46
CA VAL A 76 -12.00 -0.05 -13.49
C VAL A 76 -13.02 0.94 -14.06
N THR A 77 -13.84 1.54 -13.19
CA THR A 77 -14.79 2.58 -13.53
C THR A 77 -14.81 3.67 -12.46
N LEU A 78 -15.39 4.83 -12.77
CA LEU A 78 -15.58 5.88 -11.79
C LEU A 78 -16.81 5.61 -10.92
N ALA A 79 -16.70 5.92 -9.63
CA ALA A 79 -17.83 5.84 -8.71
C ALA A 79 -18.93 6.82 -9.11
N SER A 80 -20.19 6.46 -8.84
CA SER A 80 -21.32 7.32 -9.13
C SER A 80 -21.48 8.39 -8.05
N PHE A 81 -21.50 9.65 -8.47
CA PHE A 81 -21.84 10.81 -7.63
C PHE A 81 -23.34 11.14 -7.64
N ASN A 82 -24.15 10.35 -8.33
CA ASN A 82 -25.56 10.64 -8.52
C ASN A 82 -26.39 10.25 -7.30
N LEU A 83 -26.48 11.14 -6.34
CA LEU A 83 -27.31 10.98 -5.14
C LEU A 83 -28.80 10.80 -5.48
N PHE A 84 -29.29 11.39 -6.58
CA PHE A 84 -30.66 11.24 -7.04
C PHE A 84 -30.89 9.90 -7.76
N GLY A 85 -29.83 9.25 -8.25
CA GLY A 85 -29.86 7.97 -8.93
C GLY A 85 -29.59 6.76 -8.00
N GLY A 86 -29.61 6.95 -6.69
CA GLY A 86 -29.48 5.87 -5.72
C GLY A 86 -28.10 5.70 -5.05
N ALA A 87 -27.13 6.56 -5.35
CA ALA A 87 -25.87 6.57 -4.59
C ALA A 87 -26.13 7.00 -3.13
N LYS A 88 -25.62 6.25 -2.18
CA LYS A 88 -25.78 6.59 -0.74
C LYS A 88 -24.82 7.71 -0.36
N TRP A 89 -25.29 8.63 0.50
CA TRP A 89 -24.44 9.69 1.03
C TRP A 89 -23.16 9.15 1.70
N ALA A 90 -23.26 8.03 2.39
CA ALA A 90 -22.12 7.36 3.03
C ALA A 90 -21.00 6.98 2.05
N ASP A 91 -21.32 6.68 0.78
CA ASP A 91 -20.36 6.33 -0.24
C ASP A 91 -19.80 7.57 -0.96
N VAL A 92 -20.62 8.62 -1.11
CA VAL A 92 -20.26 9.85 -1.84
C VAL A 92 -19.44 10.81 -0.95
N MET A 93 -19.71 10.86 0.35
CA MET A 93 -19.03 11.75 1.28
C MET A 93 -17.51 11.57 1.30
N PRO A 94 -16.94 10.35 1.39
CA PRO A 94 -15.50 10.15 1.33
C PRO A 94 -14.88 10.65 0.03
N LEU A 95 -15.58 10.49 -1.10
CA LEU A 95 -15.15 10.96 -2.42
C LEU A 95 -15.01 12.48 -2.46
N ILE A 96 -16.01 13.18 -1.96
CA ILE A 96 -16.02 14.65 -1.90
C ILE A 96 -14.87 15.14 -1.01
N VAL A 97 -14.70 14.53 0.16
CA VAL A 97 -13.62 14.88 1.09
C VAL A 97 -12.24 14.64 0.45
N ALA A 98 -12.05 13.53 -0.26
CA ALA A 98 -10.80 13.23 -0.95
C ALA A 98 -10.47 14.29 -2.00
N VAL A 99 -11.44 14.69 -2.81
CA VAL A 99 -11.27 15.76 -3.82
C VAL A 99 -10.94 17.10 -3.17
N ILE A 100 -11.67 17.48 -2.12
CA ILE A 100 -11.40 18.73 -1.37
C ILE A 100 -10.01 18.70 -0.75
N SER A 101 -9.60 17.58 -0.14
CA SER A 101 -8.28 17.42 0.46
C SER A 101 -7.18 17.56 -0.59
N LEU A 102 -7.35 16.96 -1.77
CA LEU A 102 -6.42 17.07 -2.87
C LEU A 102 -6.29 18.52 -3.36
N LEU A 103 -7.40 19.25 -3.48
CA LEU A 103 -7.41 20.67 -3.84
C LEU A 103 -6.70 21.51 -2.78
N LEU A 104 -6.93 21.25 -1.49
CA LEU A 104 -6.24 21.93 -0.39
C LEU A 104 -4.72 21.70 -0.46
N ILE A 105 -4.28 20.46 -0.67
CA ILE A 105 -2.86 20.13 -0.84
C ILE A 105 -2.28 20.89 -2.04
N ALA A 106 -2.96 20.92 -3.18
CA ALA A 106 -2.52 21.62 -4.37
C ALA A 106 -2.37 23.13 -4.13
N VAL A 107 -3.34 23.76 -3.47
CA VAL A 107 -3.30 25.20 -3.11
C VAL A 107 -2.15 25.50 -2.17
N PHE A 108 -1.96 24.68 -1.12
CA PHE A 108 -0.88 24.89 -0.15
C PHE A 108 0.50 24.66 -0.78
N SER A 109 0.61 23.71 -1.69
CA SER A 109 1.82 23.44 -2.46
C SER A 109 2.16 24.62 -3.37
N GLN A 110 1.19 25.17 -4.09
CA GLN A 110 1.39 26.37 -4.95
C GLN A 110 1.80 27.59 -4.14
N LYS A 111 1.23 27.78 -2.96
CA LYS A 111 1.61 28.87 -2.04
C LYS A 111 2.96 28.66 -1.36
N LYS A 112 3.66 27.55 -1.66
CA LYS A 112 4.96 27.18 -1.06
C LYS A 112 4.95 27.17 0.47
N ILE A 113 3.83 26.82 1.09
CA ILE A 113 3.70 26.70 2.54
C ILE A 113 4.51 25.50 3.00
N LYS A 114 5.46 25.73 3.91
CA LYS A 114 6.25 24.65 4.51
C LYS A 114 5.29 23.67 5.23
N GLY A 115 5.31 22.40 4.83
CA GLY A 115 4.38 21.40 5.38
C GLY A 115 2.97 21.44 4.79
N GLY A 116 2.73 22.10 3.65
CA GLY A 116 1.42 22.22 3.01
C GLY A 116 0.72 20.90 2.76
N ILE A 117 1.48 19.85 2.44
CA ILE A 117 0.94 18.48 2.29
C ILE A 117 0.36 17.98 3.62
N LEU A 118 1.11 18.14 4.73
CA LEU A 118 0.66 17.73 6.05
C LEU A 118 -0.61 18.47 6.47
N TYR A 119 -0.65 19.79 6.28
CA TYR A 119 -1.85 20.59 6.58
C TYR A 119 -3.04 20.19 5.73
N GLY A 120 -2.82 19.83 4.46
CA GLY A 120 -3.87 19.33 3.59
C GLY A 120 -4.44 17.98 4.05
N ILE A 121 -3.57 17.05 4.48
CA ILE A 121 -3.98 15.76 5.03
C ILE A 121 -4.75 15.95 6.34
N LEU A 122 -4.21 16.74 7.28
CA LEU A 122 -4.88 17.01 8.55
C LEU A 122 -6.22 17.71 8.34
N GLY A 123 -6.28 18.71 7.47
CA GLY A 123 -7.52 19.41 7.11
C GLY A 123 -8.56 18.46 6.51
N GLY A 124 -8.15 17.58 5.61
CA GLY A 124 -9.01 16.55 5.04
C GLY A 124 -9.51 15.55 6.07
N THR A 125 -8.64 15.13 6.99
CA THR A 125 -9.02 14.24 8.09
C THR A 125 -10.07 14.89 9.00
N VAL A 126 -9.84 16.14 9.41
CA VAL A 126 -10.81 16.89 10.23
C VAL A 126 -12.14 17.04 9.49
N LEU A 127 -12.10 17.38 8.21
CA LEU A 127 -13.29 17.51 7.38
C LEU A 127 -14.06 16.18 7.28
N TYR A 128 -13.35 15.06 7.11
CA TYR A 128 -13.92 13.72 7.05
C TYR A 128 -14.68 13.37 8.32
N TYR A 129 -14.08 13.60 9.47
CA TYR A 129 -14.74 13.34 10.76
C TYR A 129 -15.88 14.31 11.03
N LEU A 130 -15.76 15.57 10.66
CA LEU A 130 -16.86 16.54 10.79
C LEU A 130 -18.08 16.15 9.95
N LEU A 131 -17.86 15.77 8.69
CA LEU A 131 -18.93 15.29 7.82
C LEU A 131 -19.45 13.90 8.23
N GLY A 132 -18.66 13.12 8.96
CA GLY A 132 -19.06 11.83 9.49
C GLY A 132 -20.30 11.91 10.41
N PHE A 133 -20.55 13.06 11.08
CA PHE A 133 -21.79 13.29 11.84
C PHE A 133 -23.05 13.23 10.99
N THR A 134 -22.93 13.42 9.69
CA THR A 134 -24.08 13.36 8.74
C THR A 134 -24.39 11.94 8.31
N VAL A 135 -23.52 10.98 8.60
CA VAL A 135 -23.68 9.55 8.23
C VAL A 135 -24.13 8.78 9.46
N LYS A 136 -25.27 8.09 9.32
CA LYS A 136 -25.79 7.24 10.40
C LYS A 136 -24.79 6.14 10.74
N ASP A 137 -24.61 5.89 12.02
CA ASP A 137 -23.70 4.84 12.55
C ASP A 137 -22.21 4.99 12.19
N PHE A 138 -21.78 6.14 11.67
CA PHE A 138 -20.38 6.40 11.32
C PHE A 138 -19.43 6.19 12.51
N TYR A 139 -19.87 6.58 13.69
CA TYR A 139 -19.08 6.45 14.93
C TYR A 139 -19.41 5.21 15.76
N ALA A 140 -20.30 4.32 15.31
CA ALA A 140 -20.73 3.16 16.09
C ALA A 140 -19.57 2.23 16.50
N GLY A 141 -18.57 2.04 15.63
CA GLY A 141 -17.36 1.26 15.93
C GLY A 141 -16.19 2.07 16.50
N PHE A 142 -16.32 3.40 16.62
CA PHE A 142 -15.20 4.26 16.98
C PHE A 142 -14.74 4.06 18.43
N SER A 143 -15.68 3.84 19.34
CA SER A 143 -15.39 3.59 20.76
C SER A 143 -14.68 2.24 20.98
N GLU A 144 -14.93 1.24 20.14
CA GLU A 144 -14.30 -0.08 20.24
C GLU A 144 -12.87 -0.07 19.68
N THR A 145 -12.61 0.75 18.66
CA THR A 145 -11.30 0.86 18.03
C THR A 145 -10.39 1.87 18.72
N LEU A 146 -10.95 2.83 19.46
CA LEU A 146 -10.20 3.89 20.14
C LEU A 146 -9.57 3.37 21.43
N SER A 147 -8.38 2.81 21.30
CA SER A 147 -7.56 2.46 22.45
C SER A 147 -6.67 3.65 22.84
N LEU A 148 -7.00 4.31 23.96
CA LEU A 148 -6.18 5.39 24.54
C LEU A 148 -4.85 4.90 25.12
N ASN A 149 -4.58 3.61 25.06
CA ASN A 149 -3.30 3.04 25.49
C ASN A 149 -2.29 3.06 24.31
N PRO A 150 -1.31 3.99 24.28
CA PRO A 150 -0.35 4.11 23.19
C PRO A 150 0.60 2.92 23.07
N PHE A 151 0.69 2.09 24.10
CA PHE A 151 1.57 0.90 24.12
C PHE A 151 0.88 -0.35 23.57
N LYS A 152 -0.44 -0.39 23.48
CA LYS A 152 -1.17 -1.55 22.98
C LYS A 152 -0.80 -1.91 21.52
N PRO A 153 -0.68 -0.96 20.58
CA PRO A 153 -0.24 -1.26 19.22
C PRO A 153 1.19 -1.85 19.18
N PHE A 154 2.10 -1.36 20.04
CA PHE A 154 3.47 -1.91 20.12
C PHE A 154 3.51 -3.32 20.67
N ALA A 155 2.69 -3.63 21.67
CA ALA A 155 2.58 -4.98 22.21
C ALA A 155 1.98 -5.95 21.19
N SER A 156 0.93 -5.52 20.46
CA SER A 156 0.35 -6.30 19.37
C SER A 156 1.36 -6.51 18.23
N PHE A 157 2.09 -5.47 17.84
CA PHE A 157 3.14 -5.55 16.83
C PHE A 157 4.22 -6.58 17.23
N ALA A 158 4.71 -6.51 18.47
CA ALA A 158 5.74 -7.42 18.94
C ALA A 158 5.26 -8.89 18.98
N LYS A 159 4.00 -9.12 19.34
CA LYS A 159 3.43 -10.46 19.49
C LYS A 159 2.90 -11.03 18.17
N GLU A 160 2.25 -10.20 17.35
CA GLU A 160 1.50 -10.66 16.18
C GLU A 160 2.26 -10.51 14.86
N THR A 161 3.26 -9.63 14.81
CA THR A 161 4.03 -9.40 13.59
C THR A 161 5.45 -9.88 13.73
N PHE A 162 6.22 -9.29 14.65
CA PHE A 162 7.66 -9.57 14.78
C PHE A 162 7.94 -11.00 15.27
N GLY A 163 7.19 -11.48 16.26
CA GLY A 163 7.35 -12.84 16.77
C GLY A 163 6.94 -13.92 15.77
N LYS A 164 5.89 -13.69 15.00
CA LYS A 164 5.36 -14.68 14.05
C LYS A 164 6.26 -14.98 12.86
N VAL A 165 7.10 -14.06 12.45
CA VAL A 165 8.11 -14.33 11.40
C VAL A 165 9.00 -15.51 11.80
N PHE A 166 9.42 -15.56 13.07
CA PHE A 166 10.35 -16.58 13.54
C PHE A 166 9.69 -17.86 14.05
N THR A 167 8.44 -17.78 14.48
CA THR A 167 7.72 -18.94 15.06
C THR A 167 6.88 -19.69 14.03
N GLU A 168 6.16 -18.98 13.17
CA GLU A 168 5.21 -19.55 12.22
C GLU A 168 5.57 -19.25 10.75
N GLY A 169 6.46 -18.26 10.52
CA GLY A 169 6.75 -17.77 9.18
C GLY A 169 7.43 -18.81 8.27
N PHE A 170 8.23 -19.68 8.84
CA PHE A 170 8.94 -20.74 8.10
C PHE A 170 8.14 -22.04 7.97
N ASP A 171 6.91 -22.08 8.48
CA ASP A 171 6.04 -23.23 8.29
C ASP A 171 5.27 -23.11 6.96
N PHE A 172 5.74 -23.81 5.94
CA PHE A 172 5.13 -23.92 4.62
C PHE A 172 4.31 -25.20 4.43
N SER A 173 4.03 -25.93 5.51
CA SER A 173 3.28 -27.20 5.45
C SER A 173 1.90 -27.04 4.83
N ALA A 174 1.19 -25.95 5.15
CA ALA A 174 -0.11 -25.66 4.58
C ALA A 174 -0.07 -25.45 3.06
N TYR A 175 0.98 -24.83 2.54
CA TYR A 175 1.18 -24.68 1.09
C TYR A 175 1.56 -26.01 0.43
N LEU A 176 2.45 -26.78 1.05
CA LEU A 176 2.90 -28.06 0.52
C LEU A 176 1.83 -29.17 0.56
N ALA A 177 0.80 -29.01 1.40
CA ALA A 177 -0.33 -29.92 1.46
C ALA A 177 -1.31 -29.78 0.27
N GLY A 178 -1.16 -28.71 -0.54
CA GLY A 178 -1.98 -28.52 -1.74
C GLY A 178 -1.62 -29.50 -2.86
N GLU A 179 -2.63 -29.90 -3.64
CA GLU A 179 -2.42 -30.74 -4.82
C GLU A 179 -1.50 -30.04 -5.84
N ASN A 180 -0.46 -30.73 -6.29
CA ASN A 180 0.58 -30.23 -7.22
C ASN A 180 1.63 -29.24 -6.66
N HIS A 181 1.75 -29.08 -5.36
CA HIS A 181 2.81 -28.28 -4.77
C HIS A 181 4.03 -29.14 -4.40
N SER A 182 5.20 -28.79 -4.94
CA SER A 182 6.46 -29.47 -4.63
C SER A 182 7.44 -28.51 -3.95
N VAL A 183 8.40 -29.08 -3.22
CA VAL A 183 9.48 -28.29 -2.59
C VAL A 183 10.27 -27.52 -3.64
N GLY A 184 10.52 -28.12 -4.81
CA GLY A 184 11.20 -27.43 -5.92
C GLY A 184 10.40 -26.25 -6.46
N GLY A 185 9.07 -26.40 -6.58
CA GLY A 185 8.16 -25.33 -6.95
C GLY A 185 8.15 -24.19 -5.93
N LEU A 186 8.19 -24.52 -4.63
CA LEU A 186 8.28 -23.54 -3.55
C LEU A 186 9.58 -22.72 -3.64
N ILE A 187 10.72 -23.37 -3.82
CA ILE A 187 12.03 -22.69 -3.96
C ILE A 187 12.02 -21.75 -5.18
N MET A 188 11.52 -22.23 -6.32
CA MET A 188 11.43 -21.41 -7.52
C MET A 188 10.52 -20.21 -7.33
N LEU A 189 9.38 -20.40 -6.66
CA LEU A 189 8.46 -19.33 -6.30
C LEU A 189 9.12 -18.30 -5.37
N PHE A 190 9.89 -18.75 -4.38
CA PHE A 190 10.66 -17.85 -3.51
C PHE A 190 11.64 -17.00 -4.30
N ILE A 191 12.44 -17.61 -5.17
CA ILE A 191 13.44 -16.90 -5.98
C ILE A 191 12.76 -15.89 -6.89
N THR A 192 11.70 -16.27 -7.61
CA THR A 192 11.00 -15.38 -8.54
C THR A 192 10.31 -14.23 -7.81
N THR A 193 9.68 -14.50 -6.68
CA THR A 193 8.99 -13.47 -5.87
C THR A 193 9.98 -12.51 -5.23
N ALA A 194 11.07 -13.02 -4.63
CA ALA A 194 12.13 -12.18 -4.04
C ALA A 194 12.79 -11.30 -5.12
N LEU A 195 13.03 -11.85 -6.33
CA LEU A 195 13.60 -11.09 -7.42
C LEU A 195 12.65 -10.00 -7.93
N ALA A 196 11.34 -10.31 -8.00
CA ALA A 196 10.32 -9.34 -8.38
C ALA A 196 10.21 -8.20 -7.34
N PHE A 197 10.19 -8.50 -6.05
CA PHE A 197 10.14 -7.51 -4.98
C PHE A 197 11.40 -6.64 -4.98
N CYS A 198 12.57 -7.26 -5.05
CA CYS A 198 13.84 -6.54 -5.13
C CYS A 198 13.91 -5.58 -6.32
N MET A 199 13.37 -5.97 -7.48
CA MET A 199 13.28 -5.08 -8.65
C MET A 199 12.35 -3.90 -8.37
N VAL A 200 11.17 -4.14 -7.78
CA VAL A 200 10.22 -3.08 -7.43
C VAL A 200 10.86 -2.11 -6.43
N ASP A 201 11.46 -2.60 -5.35
CA ASP A 201 12.10 -1.79 -4.32
C ASP A 201 13.28 -0.98 -4.88
N MET A 202 14.03 -1.58 -5.82
CA MET A 202 15.13 -0.89 -6.48
C MET A 202 14.62 0.28 -7.33
N PHE A 203 13.57 0.08 -8.12
CA PHE A 203 12.96 1.13 -8.93
C PHE A 203 12.29 2.20 -8.07
N ASP A 204 11.59 1.82 -7.02
CA ASP A 204 10.94 2.76 -6.10
C ASP A 204 11.96 3.67 -5.40
N THR A 205 13.04 3.08 -4.89
CA THR A 205 14.13 3.86 -4.27
C THR A 205 14.84 4.77 -5.28
N MET A 206 15.01 4.34 -6.52
CA MET A 206 15.58 5.19 -7.57
C MET A 206 14.64 6.35 -7.92
N GLY A 207 13.33 6.09 -8.00
CA GLY A 207 12.32 7.10 -8.30
C GLY A 207 12.20 8.18 -7.23
N THR A 208 12.46 7.83 -5.98
CA THR A 208 12.42 8.78 -4.86
C THR A 208 13.70 9.61 -4.71
N LEU A 209 14.85 9.11 -5.23
CA LEU A 209 16.14 9.78 -5.13
C LEU A 209 16.47 10.65 -6.35
N TYR A 210 15.75 10.52 -7.46
CA TYR A 210 15.98 11.24 -8.72
C TYR A 210 14.99 12.38 -8.91
#